data_ec9989b4d9d55d14db18ac049b2ffc5a
#
_entry.id   ec9989b4d9d55d14db18ac049b2ffc5a
#
_cell.length_a   1.000
_cell.length_b   1.000
_cell.length_c   1.000
_cell.angle_alpha   90.00
_cell.angle_beta   90.00
_cell.angle_gamma   90.00
#
_symmetry.space_group_name_H-M   'P 1'
#
loop_
_entity.id
_entity.type
_entity.pdbx_description
1 polymer ?
#
loop_
_entity_poly.entity_id
_entity_poly.type
_entity_poly.pdbx_seq_one_letter_code
_entity_poly.pdbx_strand_id
1 'polypeptide(L)'
;MEIQDLCTAQPAVETQDMICYRPESNTFEKKEKIILHENLLSVYINEDLALKLVCTIQDLPALVLGHLYTEGRINGVEDIHSIYICRDGVRARVMTTRPLEEIKKPIEVRACDCGDHGICVPGLSP
;
A
#
# COMPACT_ATOMS: atom_id res chain seq x y z
N MET A 1 9.09 -19.53 1.36
CA MET A 1 8.90 -18.18 1.84
C MET A 1 8.16 -18.18 3.16
N GLU A 2 8.66 -17.43 4.11
CA GLU A 2 8.01 -17.32 5.41
C GLU A 2 7.33 -15.98 5.53
N ILE A 3 6.10 -15.96 6.02
CA ILE A 3 5.37 -14.71 6.21
C ILE A 3 5.04 -14.56 7.69
N GLN A 4 5.49 -13.46 8.29
CA GLN A 4 5.16 -13.11 9.66
C GLN A 4 4.40 -11.80 9.66
N ASP A 5 3.09 -11.91 9.60
CA ASP A 5 2.23 -10.72 9.62
C ASP A 5 1.72 -10.52 11.03
N LEU A 6 2.38 -9.66 11.78
CA LEU A 6 2.01 -9.36 13.15
C LEU A 6 1.06 -8.16 13.23
N CYS A 7 0.62 -7.64 12.10
CA CYS A 7 -0.21 -6.45 12.09
C CYS A 7 -1.56 -6.71 12.73
N THR A 8 -1.84 -5.99 13.82
CA THR A 8 -3.13 -6.04 14.48
C THR A 8 -3.92 -4.77 14.24
N ALA A 9 -3.32 -3.80 13.55
CA ALA A 9 -4.00 -2.56 13.24
C ALA A 9 -5.14 -2.81 12.25
N GLN A 10 -6.19 -2.04 12.40
CA GLN A 10 -7.35 -2.13 11.53
C GLN A 10 -7.40 -0.88 10.65
N PRO A 11 -7.98 -0.95 9.47
CA PRO A 11 -8.18 0.25 8.68
C PRO A 11 -8.98 1.26 9.49
N ALA A 12 -8.49 2.47 9.57
CA ALA A 12 -9.23 3.52 10.26
C ALA A 12 -10.39 3.94 9.38
N VAL A 13 -11.59 3.91 9.94
CA VAL A 13 -12.81 4.24 9.21
C VAL A 13 -13.50 5.39 9.92
N GLU A 14 -13.91 6.37 9.16
CA GLU A 14 -14.60 7.50 9.70
C GLU A 14 -15.87 7.73 8.88
N THR A 15 -16.95 8.08 9.55
CA THR A 15 -18.20 8.41 8.87
C THR A 15 -18.35 9.92 8.85
N GLN A 16 -18.60 10.45 7.69
CA GLN A 16 -18.76 11.88 7.53
C GLN A 16 -20.07 12.17 6.83
N ASP A 17 -20.80 13.16 7.35
CA ASP A 17 -22.05 13.59 6.72
C ASP A 17 -21.71 14.43 5.50
N MET A 18 -22.43 14.19 4.43
CA MET A 18 -22.27 14.98 3.23
C MET A 18 -23.64 15.35 2.68
N ILE A 19 -23.70 16.47 2.00
CA ILE A 19 -24.93 16.93 1.37
C ILE A 19 -24.78 16.75 -0.13
N CYS A 20 -25.69 16.00 -0.73
CA CYS A 20 -25.71 15.78 -2.16
C CYS A 20 -26.85 16.59 -2.79
N TYR A 21 -26.55 17.31 -3.84
CA TYR A 21 -27.55 18.04 -4.60
C TYR A 21 -28.02 17.19 -5.78
N ARG A 22 -29.33 17.10 -5.93
CA ARG A 22 -29.91 16.38 -7.06
C ARG A 22 -30.53 17.37 -8.03
N PRO A 23 -29.94 17.57 -9.19
CA PRO A 23 -30.42 18.56 -10.15
C PRO A 23 -31.84 18.25 -10.68
N GLU A 24 -32.15 16.95 -10.88
CA GLU A 24 -33.42 16.58 -11.46
C GLU A 24 -34.58 16.91 -10.57
N SER A 25 -34.45 16.96 -9.30
CA SER A 25 -35.53 17.31 -8.37
C SER A 25 -35.24 18.61 -7.63
N ASN A 26 -34.09 19.22 -7.88
CA ASN A 26 -33.66 20.44 -7.23
C ASN A 26 -33.74 20.33 -5.71
N THR A 27 -33.28 19.22 -5.18
CA THR A 27 -33.31 18.93 -3.76
C THR A 27 -31.95 18.61 -3.22
N PHE A 28 -31.76 18.77 -1.90
CA PHE A 28 -30.54 18.40 -1.21
C PHE A 28 -30.84 17.19 -0.33
N GLU A 29 -29.94 16.23 -0.32
CA GLU A 29 -30.07 15.06 0.53
C GLU A 29 -28.87 14.96 1.42
N LYS A 30 -29.07 14.55 2.67
CA LYS A 30 -27.98 14.23 3.55
C LYS A 30 -27.65 12.76 3.37
N LYS A 31 -26.38 12.47 3.19
CA LYS A 31 -25.89 11.11 3.11
C LYS A 31 -24.68 10.95 4.01
N GLU A 32 -24.48 9.73 4.49
CA GLU A 32 -23.29 9.41 5.23
C GLU A 32 -22.27 8.84 4.27
N LYS A 33 -21.03 9.28 4.37
CA LYS A 33 -19.94 8.75 3.57
C LYS A 33 -18.94 8.10 4.50
N ILE A 34 -18.53 6.90 4.14
CA ILE A 34 -17.49 6.20 4.87
C ILE A 34 -16.14 6.58 4.28
N ILE A 35 -15.25 7.08 5.12
CA ILE A 35 -13.92 7.46 4.70
C ILE A 35 -12.93 6.50 5.32
N LEU A 36 -12.07 5.91 4.48
CA LEU A 36 -10.99 5.05 4.95
C LEU A 36 -9.73 5.90 5.01
N HIS A 37 -9.06 5.87 6.16
CA HIS A 37 -7.82 6.60 6.30
C HIS A 37 -6.68 5.77 5.72
N GLU A 38 -5.82 6.39 4.96
CA GLU A 38 -4.69 5.72 4.35
C GLU A 38 -3.54 5.59 5.33
N ASN A 39 -2.77 4.56 5.16
CA ASN A 39 -1.61 4.25 5.99
C ASN A 39 -0.35 4.38 5.14
N LEU A 40 0.71 4.87 5.73
CA LEU A 40 2.00 4.93 5.08
C LEU A 40 2.84 3.75 5.54
N LEU A 41 3.11 2.85 4.61
CA LEU A 41 3.90 1.65 4.88
C LEU A 41 5.31 1.83 4.35
N SER A 42 6.30 1.73 5.21
CA SER A 42 7.70 1.79 4.79
C SER A 42 8.18 0.36 4.54
N VAL A 43 8.68 0.11 3.35
CA VAL A 43 9.14 -1.22 2.95
C VAL A 43 10.66 -1.26 2.92
N TYR A 44 11.22 -2.17 3.71
CA TYR A 44 12.65 -2.37 3.79
C TYR A 44 12.99 -3.68 3.11
N ILE A 45 13.99 -3.68 2.25
CA ILE A 45 14.47 -4.89 1.60
C ILE A 45 15.90 -5.11 2.06
N ASN A 46 16.15 -6.25 2.68
CA ASN A 46 17.45 -6.58 3.26
C ASN A 46 17.97 -5.44 4.16
N GLU A 47 17.05 -4.91 4.97
CA GLU A 47 17.34 -3.86 5.95
C GLU A 47 17.54 -2.45 5.39
N ASP A 48 17.46 -2.27 4.09
CA ASP A 48 17.56 -0.95 3.48
C ASP A 48 16.18 -0.47 3.09
N LEU A 49 15.85 0.76 3.42
CA LEU A 49 14.57 1.35 3.05
C LEU A 49 14.49 1.46 1.53
N ALA A 50 13.60 0.75 0.94
CA ALA A 50 13.46 0.70 -0.51
C ALA A 50 12.36 1.62 -1.05
N LEU A 51 11.23 1.65 -0.38
CA LEU A 51 10.11 2.47 -0.84
C LEU A 51 9.09 2.66 0.27
N LYS A 52 8.18 3.59 0.06
CA LYS A 52 7.05 3.81 0.96
C LYS A 52 5.78 3.71 0.15
N LEU A 53 4.78 3.02 0.69
CA LEU A 53 3.50 2.86 0.03
C LEU A 53 2.42 3.53 0.85
N VAL A 54 1.57 4.29 0.18
CA VAL A 54 0.37 4.85 0.80
C VAL A 54 -0.75 3.87 0.48
N CYS A 55 -1.27 3.21 1.48
CA CYS A 55 -2.21 2.12 1.28
C CYS A 55 -3.17 1.96 2.44
N THR A 56 -4.18 1.13 2.25
CA THR A 56 -5.07 0.74 3.33
C THR A 56 -4.44 -0.44 4.07
N ILE A 57 -4.63 -0.52 5.38
CA ILE A 57 -4.12 -1.65 6.15
C ILE A 57 -4.98 -2.85 5.86
N GLN A 58 -4.59 -3.64 4.86
CA GLN A 58 -5.31 -4.82 4.46
C GLN A 58 -4.38 -5.67 3.60
N ASP A 59 -4.21 -6.94 3.96
CA ASP A 59 -3.37 -7.88 3.23
C ASP A 59 -1.99 -7.31 2.86
N LEU A 60 -1.34 -6.72 3.83
CA LEU A 60 -0.06 -6.04 3.59
C LEU A 60 1.02 -6.93 2.95
N PRO A 61 1.18 -8.20 3.36
CA PRO A 61 2.17 -9.05 2.70
C PRO A 61 1.91 -9.21 1.21
N ALA A 62 0.66 -9.43 0.83
CA ALA A 62 0.28 -9.58 -0.57
C ALA A 62 0.50 -8.28 -1.34
N LEU A 63 0.21 -7.15 -0.72
CA LEU A 63 0.42 -5.85 -1.33
C LEU A 63 1.91 -5.61 -1.60
N VAL A 64 2.76 -5.90 -0.63
CA VAL A 64 4.20 -5.71 -0.76
C VAL A 64 4.76 -6.62 -1.86
N LEU A 65 4.38 -7.90 -1.86
CA LEU A 65 4.86 -8.85 -2.85
C LEU A 65 4.41 -8.45 -4.26
N GLY A 66 3.16 -8.08 -4.40
CA GLY A 66 2.62 -7.67 -5.70
C GLY A 66 3.33 -6.45 -6.24
N HIS A 67 3.63 -5.50 -5.35
CA HIS A 67 4.30 -4.28 -5.76
C HIS A 67 5.75 -4.57 -6.20
N LEU A 68 6.47 -5.38 -5.44
CA LEU A 68 7.84 -5.73 -5.80
C LEU A 68 7.89 -6.50 -7.12
N TYR A 69 6.93 -7.38 -7.35
CA TYR A 69 6.85 -8.13 -8.60
C TYR A 69 6.54 -7.20 -9.78
N THR A 70 5.58 -6.32 -9.61
CA THR A 70 5.16 -5.40 -10.67
C THR A 70 6.28 -4.43 -11.05
N GLU A 71 7.09 -4.03 -10.08
CA GLU A 71 8.20 -3.14 -10.36
C GLU A 71 9.44 -3.87 -10.87
N GLY A 72 9.39 -5.17 -11.01
CA GLY A 72 10.52 -5.93 -11.51
C GLY A 72 11.65 -6.11 -10.50
N ARG A 73 11.38 -5.86 -9.22
CA ARG A 73 12.41 -6.03 -8.20
C ARG A 73 12.59 -7.50 -7.83
N ILE A 74 11.57 -8.32 -8.04
CA ILE A 74 11.63 -9.77 -7.86
C ILE A 74 11.02 -10.42 -9.08
N ASN A 75 11.43 -11.64 -9.39
CA ASN A 75 10.91 -12.39 -10.52
C ASN A 75 9.82 -13.38 -10.09
N GLY A 76 9.72 -13.67 -8.83
CA GLY A 76 8.71 -14.55 -8.29
C GLY A 76 8.90 -14.72 -6.79
N VAL A 77 8.02 -15.49 -6.16
CA VAL A 77 8.07 -15.68 -4.70
C VAL A 77 9.33 -16.42 -4.26
N GLU A 78 9.98 -17.14 -5.17
CA GLU A 78 11.20 -17.86 -4.83
C GLU A 78 12.35 -16.90 -4.53
N ASP A 79 12.24 -15.64 -4.91
CA ASP A 79 13.27 -14.64 -4.62
C ASP A 79 13.12 -14.11 -3.20
N ILE A 80 12.03 -14.43 -2.52
CA ILE A 80 11.76 -13.93 -1.18
C ILE A 80 12.00 -15.01 -0.15
N HIS A 81 12.85 -14.71 0.82
CA HIS A 81 13.08 -15.61 1.95
C HIS A 81 12.00 -15.42 3.01
N SER A 82 11.73 -14.19 3.38
CA SER A 82 10.71 -13.89 4.39
C SER A 82 10.17 -12.49 4.28
N ILE A 83 8.96 -12.30 4.81
CA ILE A 83 8.33 -11.00 4.92
C ILE A 83 7.84 -10.86 6.34
N TYR A 84 8.13 -9.71 6.95
CA TYR A 84 7.68 -9.41 8.30
C TYR A 84 6.92 -8.09 8.26
N ILE A 85 5.72 -8.06 8.84
CA ILE A 85 4.93 -6.84 8.98
C ILE A 85 4.82 -6.53 10.48
N CYS A 86 5.11 -5.30 10.87
CA CYS A 86 5.05 -4.94 12.28
C CYS A 86 3.61 -4.78 12.76
N ARG A 87 3.44 -4.71 14.08
CA ARG A 87 2.11 -4.64 14.67
C ARG A 87 1.30 -3.46 14.20
N ASP A 88 1.95 -2.31 14.03
CA ASP A 88 1.25 -1.09 13.68
C ASP A 88 0.93 -1.01 12.18
N GLY A 89 1.45 -1.92 11.38
CA GLY A 89 1.23 -1.88 9.95
C GLY A 89 1.94 -0.75 9.23
N VAL A 90 2.99 -0.19 9.83
CA VAL A 90 3.73 0.93 9.23
C VAL A 90 5.08 0.52 8.66
N ARG A 91 5.51 -0.71 8.91
CA ARG A 91 6.80 -1.21 8.44
C ARG A 91 6.68 -2.62 7.90
N ALA A 92 7.26 -2.86 6.76
CA ALA A 92 7.40 -4.19 6.19
C ALA A 92 8.88 -4.46 5.98
N ARG A 93 9.35 -5.63 6.40
CA ARG A 93 10.73 -6.04 6.19
C ARG A 93 10.73 -7.25 5.29
N VAL A 94 11.39 -7.15 4.16
CA VAL A 94 11.50 -8.22 3.19
C VAL A 94 12.94 -8.69 3.15
N MET A 95 13.15 -9.98 3.33
CA MET A 95 14.46 -10.58 3.19
C MET A 95 14.46 -11.41 1.92
N THR A 96 15.46 -11.21 1.06
CA THR A 96 15.51 -11.92 -0.20
C THR A 96 16.46 -13.10 -0.11
N THR A 97 16.29 -14.07 -1.03
CA THR A 97 17.16 -15.25 -1.04
C THR A 97 18.51 -14.94 -1.66
N ARG A 98 18.60 -13.83 -2.36
CA ARG A 98 19.84 -13.38 -3.00
C ARG A 98 19.87 -11.86 -3.01
N PRO A 99 21.05 -11.24 -3.13
CA PRO A 99 21.12 -9.79 -3.20
C PRO A 99 20.40 -9.24 -4.42
N LEU A 100 19.65 -8.16 -4.26
CA LEU A 100 19.01 -7.49 -5.36
C LEU A 100 19.74 -6.18 -5.60
N GLU A 101 20.50 -6.11 -6.66
CA GLU A 101 21.31 -4.93 -6.93
C GLU A 101 20.47 -3.71 -7.28
N GLU A 102 19.27 -3.93 -7.77
CA GLU A 102 18.39 -2.83 -8.10
C GLU A 102 17.85 -2.10 -6.90
N ILE A 103 18.12 -2.59 -5.70
CA ILE A 103 17.61 -1.97 -4.49
C ILE A 103 18.21 -0.59 -4.26
N LYS A 104 19.25 -0.25 -4.96
CA LYS A 104 19.89 1.04 -4.77
C LYS A 104 19.17 2.21 -5.46
N LYS A 105 17.96 2.01 -5.91
CA LYS A 105 17.19 3.08 -6.50
C LYS A 105 16.76 4.08 -5.44
N PRO A 106 16.51 5.32 -5.80
CA PRO A 106 16.01 6.31 -4.85
C PRO A 106 14.71 5.85 -4.22
N ILE A 107 14.47 6.28 -2.99
CA ILE A 107 13.23 5.95 -2.31
C ILE A 107 12.09 6.66 -3.00
N GLU A 108 11.03 5.91 -3.32
CA GLU A 108 9.86 6.45 -3.95
C GLU A 108 8.66 6.34 -3.02
N VAL A 109 7.79 7.32 -3.06
CA VAL A 109 6.51 7.26 -2.36
C VAL A 109 5.43 7.08 -3.42
N ARG A 110 4.67 6.01 -3.33
CA ARG A 110 3.66 5.73 -4.31
C ARG A 110 2.29 5.58 -3.67
N ALA A 111 1.28 6.09 -4.32
CA ALA A 111 -0.08 5.87 -3.91
C ALA A 111 -0.54 4.53 -4.45
N CYS A 112 -1.12 3.73 -3.57
CA CYS A 112 -1.65 2.46 -3.98
C CYS A 112 -3.01 2.73 -4.58
N ASP A 113 -3.15 2.44 -5.85
CA ASP A 113 -4.41 2.61 -6.48
C ASP A 113 -5.20 1.35 -6.32
N CYS A 114 -6.06 1.32 -5.40
CA CYS A 114 -6.82 0.14 -5.12
C CYS A 114 -7.88 -0.11 -6.15
N GLY A 115 -7.47 -0.29 -7.31
CA GLY A 115 -8.38 -0.77 -8.31
C GLY A 115 -9.22 0.24 -8.95
N ASP A 116 -8.89 1.46 -8.78
CA ASP A 116 -9.67 2.41 -9.41
C ASP A 116 -8.98 2.84 -10.63
N HIS A 117 -9.24 2.54 -11.67
CA HIS A 117 -8.73 2.88 -12.96
C HIS A 117 -7.25 2.83 -13.11
N GLY A 118 -6.61 2.33 -12.21
CA GLY A 118 -5.22 2.15 -12.40
C GLY A 118 -4.41 3.36 -12.71
N ILE A 119 -4.80 4.44 -12.20
CA ILE A 119 -4.00 5.54 -12.50
C ILE A 119 -3.32 6.00 -11.31
N CYS A 120 -2.60 5.16 -10.81
CA CYS A 120 -1.66 5.55 -9.92
C CYS A 120 -0.63 6.22 -10.74
N VAL A 121 -0.63 7.40 -10.80
CA VAL A 121 0.20 8.09 -11.68
C VAL A 121 1.47 8.46 -11.06
N PRO A 122 2.23 7.51 -10.75
CA PRO A 122 3.42 7.79 -10.05
C PRO A 122 4.32 8.57 -10.89
N GLY A 123 4.35 8.27 -11.98
CA GLY A 123 5.29 8.89 -12.75
C GLY A 123 5.03 10.27 -13.06
N LEU A 124 4.04 10.69 -12.54
CA LEU A 124 3.68 11.93 -12.86
C LEU A 124 4.60 12.84 -12.49
N SER A 125 5.19 12.53 -11.64
CA SER A 125 6.17 13.32 -11.48
C SER A 125 6.90 13.17 -12.60
N PRO A 126 6.83 13.85 -13.32
CA PRO A 126 7.75 13.64 -14.26
C PRO A 126 8.98 13.76 -13.93
#